data_2a554da0d2716577a1473eff8a3ef011
#
_entry.id   2a554da0d2716577a1473eff8a3ef011
#
_cell.length_a   1.000
_cell.length_b   1.000
_cell.length_c   1.000
_cell.angle_alpha   90.00
_cell.angle_beta   90.00
_cell.angle_gamma   90.00
#
_symmetry.space_group_name_H-M   'P 1'
#
loop_
_entity.id
_entity.type
_entity.pdbx_description
1 polymer ?
#
loop_
_entity_poly.entity_id
_entity_poly.type
_entity_poly.pdbx_seq_one_letter_code
_entity_poly.pdbx_strand_id
1 'polypeptide(L)'
;MEAAKAPLLEVRGLRKTYSTGGLFTRGRTVVAAEDVGFRIHRGEAVALVGESGSGKSTIARLLLRLEAADSGAALLDGVDVFAREPRRASRGYRRRVQMVFQDPFGSLNPAHDVEHHLVRPAARLGGAGADARERALALLRTVGLEPAEEFIHRHPYELSGGQRQRVAIARSLAADPDLLVADEPTSMLDVSIRMGILKLLVQLKRERGLAILLITHDLASARVLADRILVLHRGRIVEEGPSETVVRSPAHEYTRALLAAIAGPRDAGATRADGATP
;
A
#
# COMPACT_ATOMS: atom_id res chain seq x y z
N MET A 1 -30.76 10.95 1.02
CA MET A 1 -29.63 10.64 1.92
C MET A 1 -29.20 9.21 1.63
N GLU A 2 -28.14 9.06 0.87
CA GLU A 2 -27.53 7.74 0.62
C GLU A 2 -26.93 7.27 1.95
N ALA A 3 -27.37 6.13 2.45
CA ALA A 3 -26.83 5.56 3.68
C ALA A 3 -25.33 5.40 3.50
N ALA A 4 -24.52 6.08 4.31
CA ALA A 4 -23.07 6.02 4.24
C ALA A 4 -22.65 4.54 4.31
N LYS A 5 -22.11 4.02 3.22
CA LYS A 5 -21.64 2.64 3.13
C LYS A 5 -20.68 2.37 4.29
N ALA A 6 -20.92 1.31 5.07
CA ALA A 6 -20.04 0.92 6.15
C ALA A 6 -18.59 0.73 5.64
N PRO A 7 -17.57 1.20 6.36
CA PRO A 7 -16.18 1.03 5.93
C PRO A 7 -15.79 -0.45 5.99
N LEU A 8 -14.95 -0.88 5.03
CA LEU A 8 -14.28 -2.18 5.07
C LEU A 8 -13.26 -2.23 6.20
N LEU A 9 -12.41 -1.20 6.28
CA LEU A 9 -11.43 -1.03 7.35
C LEU A 9 -11.67 0.29 8.07
N GLU A 10 -11.70 0.24 9.39
CA GLU A 10 -11.71 1.43 10.25
C GLU A 10 -10.60 1.31 11.29
N VAL A 11 -9.71 2.29 11.31
CA VAL A 11 -8.61 2.42 12.28
C VAL A 11 -8.99 3.53 13.27
N ARG A 12 -8.83 3.27 14.57
CA ARG A 12 -9.20 4.20 15.63
C ARG A 12 -8.09 4.31 16.66
N GLY A 13 -7.55 5.50 16.87
CA GLY A 13 -6.62 5.84 17.92
C GLY A 13 -5.37 4.96 17.97
N LEU A 14 -4.86 4.55 16.79
CA LEU A 14 -3.75 3.61 16.68
C LEU A 14 -2.46 4.24 17.21
N ARG A 15 -1.80 3.56 18.15
CA ARG A 15 -0.55 3.99 18.76
C ARG A 15 0.51 2.91 18.69
N LYS A 16 1.74 3.34 18.38
CA LYS A 16 2.93 2.50 18.43
C LYS A 16 4.18 3.29 18.78
N THR A 17 4.91 2.79 19.77
CA THR A 17 6.19 3.34 20.21
C THR A 17 7.27 2.27 20.13
N TYR A 18 8.49 2.69 19.81
CA TYR A 18 9.68 1.84 19.86
C TYR A 18 10.67 2.43 20.87
N SER A 19 11.19 1.59 21.73
CA SER A 19 12.28 1.96 22.65
C SER A 19 13.59 1.40 22.11
N THR A 20 14.54 2.28 21.83
CA THR A 20 15.91 1.90 21.44
C THR A 20 16.81 2.03 22.67
N GLY A 21 16.87 1.01 23.53
CA GLY A 21 17.71 1.02 24.70
C GLY A 21 18.00 -0.39 25.20
N GLY A 22 19.25 -0.68 25.47
CA GLY A 22 19.66 -1.89 26.19
C GLY A 22 19.49 -1.72 27.71
N LEU A 23 19.69 -2.81 28.47
CA LEU A 23 19.48 -2.88 29.92
C LEU A 23 20.23 -1.79 30.74
N PHE A 24 21.22 -1.12 30.15
CA PHE A 24 22.09 -0.13 30.79
C PHE A 24 22.21 1.22 30.12
N THR A 25 21.40 1.49 29.05
CA THR A 25 21.42 2.77 28.35
C THR A 25 20.04 3.44 28.39
N ARG A 26 19.99 4.76 28.65
CA ARG A 26 18.76 5.55 28.52
C ARG A 26 18.26 5.45 27.07
N GLY A 27 17.26 4.60 26.86
CA GLY A 27 16.67 4.39 25.55
C GLY A 27 15.95 5.64 25.05
N ARG A 28 16.12 5.93 23.77
CA ARG A 28 15.33 6.93 23.08
C ARG A 28 14.01 6.27 22.68
N THR A 29 12.89 6.85 23.10
CA THR A 29 11.57 6.42 22.64
C THR A 29 11.24 7.13 21.33
N VAL A 30 10.89 6.35 20.30
CA VAL A 30 10.43 6.85 18.99
C VAL A 30 8.95 6.52 18.87
N VAL A 31 8.12 7.55 18.74
CA VAL A 31 6.70 7.39 18.48
C VAL A 31 6.50 7.23 16.97
N ALA A 32 6.10 6.04 16.53
CA ALA A 32 5.91 5.71 15.12
C ALA A 32 4.46 5.90 14.65
N ALA A 33 3.50 5.77 15.56
CA ALA A 33 2.10 6.10 15.34
C ALA A 33 1.52 6.68 16.63
N GLU A 34 0.78 7.79 16.52
CA GLU A 34 0.17 8.47 17.64
C GLU A 34 -1.22 8.97 17.25
N ASP A 35 -2.24 8.34 17.87
CA ASP A 35 -3.65 8.65 17.64
C ASP A 35 -4.06 8.61 16.14
N VAL A 36 -3.55 7.60 15.41
CA VAL A 36 -3.85 7.44 13.98
C VAL A 36 -5.24 6.85 13.82
N GLY A 37 -6.11 7.55 13.09
CA GLY A 37 -7.46 7.12 12.77
C GLY A 37 -7.81 7.43 11.32
N PHE A 38 -8.39 6.46 10.59
CA PHE A 38 -8.89 6.62 9.22
C PHE A 38 -9.81 5.46 8.84
N ARG A 39 -10.48 5.61 7.70
CA ARG A 39 -11.39 4.59 7.14
C ARG A 39 -11.06 4.32 5.68
N ILE A 40 -11.32 3.07 5.25
CA ILE A 40 -11.22 2.66 3.84
C ILE A 40 -12.50 1.91 3.50
N HIS A 41 -13.16 2.30 2.41
CA HIS A 41 -14.35 1.64 1.90
C HIS A 41 -14.01 0.58 0.83
N ARG A 42 -14.94 -0.32 0.55
CA ARG A 42 -14.76 -1.29 -0.54
C ARG A 42 -14.63 -0.57 -1.88
N GLY A 43 -13.64 -0.97 -2.68
CA GLY A 43 -13.35 -0.33 -3.97
C GLY A 43 -12.74 1.07 -3.86
N GLU A 44 -12.36 1.50 -2.66
CA GLU A 44 -11.66 2.77 -2.42
C GLU A 44 -10.15 2.55 -2.36
N ALA A 45 -9.40 3.46 -2.97
CA ALA A 45 -7.96 3.57 -2.77
C ALA A 45 -7.64 4.78 -1.90
N VAL A 46 -6.96 4.55 -0.78
CA VAL A 46 -6.48 5.58 0.13
C VAL A 46 -4.96 5.57 0.11
N ALA A 47 -4.32 6.72 -0.10
CA ALA A 47 -2.87 6.83 0.00
C ALA A 47 -2.45 7.38 1.37
N LEU A 48 -1.50 6.73 2.01
CA LEU A 48 -0.81 7.22 3.20
C LEU A 48 0.56 7.74 2.76
N VAL A 49 0.72 9.06 2.76
CA VAL A 49 1.93 9.74 2.27
C VAL A 49 2.69 10.45 3.39
N GLY A 50 4.00 10.63 3.22
CA GLY A 50 4.87 11.32 4.18
C GLY A 50 6.33 10.96 3.95
N GLU A 51 7.24 11.66 4.61
CA GLU A 51 8.68 11.41 4.54
C GLU A 51 9.08 10.01 5.04
N SER A 52 10.31 9.59 4.71
CA SER A 52 10.90 8.40 5.31
C SER A 52 10.97 8.56 6.84
N GLY A 53 10.59 7.50 7.57
CA GLY A 53 10.56 7.56 9.04
C GLY A 53 9.31 8.20 9.65
N SER A 54 8.32 8.67 8.85
CA SER A 54 7.08 9.23 9.41
C SER A 54 6.16 8.23 10.10
N GLY A 55 6.39 6.91 9.93
CA GLY A 55 5.60 5.83 10.56
C GLY A 55 4.73 5.01 9.60
N LYS A 56 4.73 5.29 8.29
CA LYS A 56 3.88 4.63 7.27
C LYS A 56 3.99 3.09 7.28
N SER A 57 5.22 2.57 7.14
CA SER A 57 5.44 1.11 7.13
C SER A 57 5.14 0.46 8.49
N THR A 58 5.25 1.22 9.60
CA THR A 58 4.78 0.75 10.90
C THR A 58 3.27 0.55 10.88
N ILE A 59 2.49 1.52 10.38
CA ILE A 59 1.04 1.38 10.26
C ILE A 59 0.68 0.15 9.41
N ALA A 60 1.37 -0.06 8.27
CA ALA A 60 1.17 -1.27 7.46
C ALA A 60 1.40 -2.56 8.25
N ARG A 61 2.52 -2.66 9.01
CA ARG A 61 2.86 -3.85 9.79
C ARG A 61 1.86 -4.11 10.92
N LEU A 62 1.33 -3.05 11.55
CA LEU A 62 0.27 -3.17 12.55
C LEU A 62 -1.03 -3.71 11.93
N LEU A 63 -1.45 -3.18 10.79
CA LEU A 63 -2.64 -3.65 10.06
C LEU A 63 -2.50 -5.08 9.57
N LEU A 64 -1.30 -5.49 9.14
CA LEU A 64 -1.02 -6.87 8.75
C LEU A 64 -0.81 -7.83 9.93
N ARG A 65 -0.89 -7.33 11.17
CA ARG A 65 -0.62 -8.10 12.39
C ARG A 65 0.78 -8.75 12.40
N LEU A 66 1.74 -8.09 11.74
CA LEU A 66 3.16 -8.45 11.83
C LEU A 66 3.77 -7.93 13.11
N GLU A 67 3.22 -6.83 13.64
CA GLU A 67 3.56 -6.22 14.92
C GLU A 67 2.28 -5.97 15.74
N ALA A 68 2.42 -5.87 17.06
CA ALA A 68 1.34 -5.50 17.95
C ALA A 68 1.29 -3.98 18.14
N ALA A 69 0.09 -3.41 18.13
CA ALA A 69 -0.13 -2.03 18.54
C ALA A 69 0.01 -1.89 20.06
N ASP A 70 0.40 -0.71 20.54
CA ASP A 70 0.43 -0.41 21.96
C ASP A 70 -0.98 -0.07 22.48
N SER A 71 -1.79 0.60 21.64
CA SER A 71 -3.21 0.88 21.87
C SER A 71 -3.93 1.21 20.57
N GLY A 72 -5.25 1.35 20.63
CA GLY A 72 -6.12 1.61 19.51
C GLY A 72 -6.79 0.34 18.98
N ALA A 73 -7.58 0.49 17.93
CA ALA A 73 -8.35 -0.60 17.31
C ALA A 73 -8.26 -0.56 15.78
N ALA A 74 -8.34 -1.73 15.15
CA ALA A 74 -8.51 -1.87 13.72
C ALA A 74 -9.72 -2.79 13.47
N LEU A 75 -10.78 -2.24 12.89
CA LEU A 75 -12.00 -2.97 12.61
C LEU A 75 -12.07 -3.34 11.14
N LEU A 76 -12.18 -4.62 10.84
CA LEU A 76 -12.45 -5.13 9.49
C LEU A 76 -13.90 -5.60 9.44
N ASP A 77 -14.74 -4.96 8.61
CA ASP A 77 -16.19 -5.12 8.61
C ASP A 77 -16.81 -5.02 10.02
N GLY A 78 -16.38 -4.02 10.78
CA GLY A 78 -16.89 -3.76 12.14
C GLY A 78 -16.33 -4.70 13.24
N VAL A 79 -15.50 -5.68 12.90
CA VAL A 79 -14.89 -6.61 13.87
C VAL A 79 -13.49 -6.14 14.24
N ASP A 80 -13.24 -5.83 15.50
CA ASP A 80 -11.90 -5.45 15.97
C ASP A 80 -10.93 -6.63 15.88
N VAL A 81 -10.00 -6.50 14.95
CA VAL A 81 -8.97 -7.51 14.67
C VAL A 81 -7.97 -7.64 15.81
N PHE A 82 -7.65 -6.53 16.49
CA PHE A 82 -6.64 -6.55 17.56
C PHE A 82 -7.17 -7.27 18.79
N ALA A 83 -8.45 -7.07 19.12
CA ALA A 83 -9.11 -7.77 20.22
C ALA A 83 -9.35 -9.25 19.90
N ARG A 84 -9.81 -9.55 18.66
CA ARG A 84 -10.15 -10.92 18.25
C ARG A 84 -8.92 -11.80 18.02
N GLU A 85 -7.81 -11.21 17.57
CA GLU A 85 -6.60 -11.93 17.16
C GLU A 85 -5.36 -11.33 17.87
N PRO A 86 -5.25 -11.45 19.20
CA PRO A 86 -4.27 -10.66 19.98
C PRO A 86 -2.81 -11.01 19.70
N ARG A 87 -2.51 -12.23 19.26
CA ARG A 87 -1.12 -12.69 19.07
C ARG A 87 -0.65 -12.66 17.63
N ARG A 88 -1.45 -13.21 16.70
CA ARG A 88 -1.08 -13.33 15.28
C ARG A 88 -2.34 -13.28 14.42
N ALA A 89 -2.18 -12.79 13.19
CA ALA A 89 -3.24 -12.86 12.20
C ALA A 89 -3.66 -14.32 11.91
N SER A 90 -4.97 -14.59 11.99
CA SER A 90 -5.55 -15.87 11.58
C SER A 90 -5.40 -16.09 10.06
N ARG A 91 -5.66 -17.31 9.60
CA ARG A 91 -5.73 -17.58 8.15
C ARG A 91 -6.86 -16.78 7.50
N GLY A 92 -8.01 -16.63 8.18
CA GLY A 92 -9.14 -15.86 7.70
C GLY A 92 -8.79 -14.40 7.50
N TYR A 93 -8.13 -13.76 8.46
CA TYR A 93 -7.66 -12.39 8.33
C TYR A 93 -6.62 -12.23 7.21
N ARG A 94 -5.60 -13.10 7.18
CA ARG A 94 -4.55 -13.09 6.15
C ARG A 94 -5.09 -13.33 4.74
N ARG A 95 -6.18 -14.06 4.58
CA ARG A 95 -6.86 -14.18 3.30
C ARG A 95 -7.41 -12.82 2.85
N ARG A 96 -8.06 -12.10 3.75
CA ARG A 96 -8.78 -10.86 3.45
C ARG A 96 -7.86 -9.63 3.29
N VAL A 97 -6.71 -9.62 3.99
CA VAL A 97 -5.75 -8.50 3.97
C VAL A 97 -4.41 -9.02 3.50
N GLN A 98 -3.99 -8.55 2.32
CA GLN A 98 -2.74 -8.95 1.68
C GLN A 98 -1.82 -7.76 1.48
N MET A 99 -0.52 -8.03 1.27
CA MET A 99 0.49 -7.00 1.08
C MET A 99 1.30 -7.21 -0.20
N VAL A 100 1.56 -6.11 -0.89
CA VAL A 100 2.63 -5.98 -1.89
C VAL A 100 3.77 -5.23 -1.24
N PHE A 101 4.93 -5.87 -1.15
CA PHE A 101 6.13 -5.33 -0.51
C PHE A 101 6.88 -4.38 -1.45
N GLN A 102 7.65 -3.48 -0.86
CA GLN A 102 8.53 -2.53 -1.55
C GLN A 102 9.57 -3.22 -2.43
N ASP A 103 10.18 -4.31 -1.93
CA ASP A 103 11.20 -5.07 -2.65
C ASP A 103 10.61 -6.31 -3.32
N PRO A 104 10.40 -6.29 -4.66
CA PRO A 104 9.93 -7.46 -5.38
C PRO A 104 10.99 -8.56 -5.47
N PHE A 105 12.30 -8.21 -5.34
CA PHE A 105 13.41 -9.16 -5.40
C PHE A 105 13.44 -10.03 -4.14
N GLY A 106 13.37 -9.40 -2.95
CA GLY A 106 13.33 -10.13 -1.68
C GLY A 106 12.00 -10.81 -1.39
N SER A 107 10.92 -10.41 -2.09
CA SER A 107 9.59 -10.96 -1.84
C SER A 107 9.34 -12.33 -2.48
N LEU A 108 10.06 -12.68 -3.56
CA LEU A 108 9.93 -13.94 -4.30
C LEU A 108 11.18 -14.80 -4.07
N ASN A 109 10.99 -16.00 -3.52
CA ASN A 109 12.08 -16.94 -3.33
C ASN A 109 12.60 -17.45 -4.71
N PRO A 110 13.86 -17.19 -5.08
CA PRO A 110 14.38 -17.57 -6.39
C PRO A 110 14.49 -19.07 -6.63
N ALA A 111 14.41 -19.89 -5.58
CA ALA A 111 14.43 -21.35 -5.69
C ALA A 111 13.13 -21.95 -6.25
N HIS A 112 12.07 -21.15 -6.37
CA HIS A 112 10.77 -21.60 -6.84
C HIS A 112 10.33 -20.81 -8.07
N ASP A 113 9.59 -21.46 -8.97
CA ASP A 113 8.98 -20.85 -10.14
C ASP A 113 7.75 -19.97 -9.79
N VAL A 114 7.22 -19.30 -10.78
CA VAL A 114 6.04 -18.45 -10.65
C VAL A 114 4.81 -19.27 -10.25
N GLU A 115 4.66 -20.51 -10.77
CA GLU A 115 3.54 -21.41 -10.41
C GLU A 115 3.49 -21.63 -8.90
N HIS A 116 4.62 -21.99 -8.31
CA HIS A 116 4.72 -22.19 -6.85
C HIS A 116 4.30 -20.94 -6.06
N HIS A 117 4.73 -19.76 -6.53
CA HIS A 117 4.41 -18.50 -5.88
C HIS A 117 2.92 -18.13 -5.94
N LEU A 118 2.17 -18.59 -6.94
CA LEU A 118 0.76 -18.30 -7.12
C LEU A 118 -0.15 -19.39 -6.53
N VAL A 119 0.17 -20.65 -6.78
CA VAL A 119 -0.64 -21.78 -6.33
C VAL A 119 -0.61 -21.98 -4.81
N ARG A 120 0.57 -21.85 -4.21
CA ARG A 120 0.73 -22.11 -2.77
C ARG A 120 -0.03 -21.16 -1.85
N PRO A 121 -0.07 -19.83 -2.07
CA PRO A 121 -0.93 -18.93 -1.30
C PRO A 121 -2.42 -19.24 -1.47
N ALA A 122 -2.87 -19.51 -2.69
CA ALA A 122 -4.25 -19.88 -2.98
C ALA A 122 -4.67 -21.14 -2.20
N ALA A 123 -3.85 -22.19 -2.22
CA ALA A 123 -4.10 -23.42 -1.49
C ALA A 123 -4.12 -23.24 0.03
N ARG A 124 -3.20 -22.42 0.58
CA ARG A 124 -3.07 -22.22 2.03
C ARG A 124 -4.16 -21.34 2.63
N LEU A 125 -4.63 -20.34 1.89
CA LEU A 125 -5.57 -19.33 2.38
C LEU A 125 -7.03 -19.63 2.01
N GLY A 126 -7.27 -20.74 1.33
CA GLY A 126 -8.61 -21.27 1.12
C GLY A 126 -9.25 -20.81 -0.19
N GLY A 127 -9.21 -21.62 -1.20
CA GLY A 127 -9.88 -21.37 -2.46
C GLY A 127 -9.34 -22.15 -3.66
N ALA A 128 -8.25 -22.86 -3.52
CA ALA A 128 -7.76 -23.72 -4.60
C ALA A 128 -8.41 -25.11 -4.48
N GLY A 129 -9.48 -25.31 -5.23
CA GLY A 129 -9.92 -26.65 -5.65
C GLY A 129 -8.98 -27.22 -6.71
N ALA A 130 -9.43 -28.19 -7.51
CA ALA A 130 -8.66 -28.87 -8.56
C ALA A 130 -8.04 -27.93 -9.63
N ASP A 131 -8.48 -26.66 -9.70
CA ASP A 131 -8.08 -25.68 -10.73
C ASP A 131 -7.02 -24.65 -10.26
N ALA A 132 -6.17 -24.98 -9.30
CA ALA A 132 -5.19 -24.02 -8.77
C ALA A 132 -4.24 -23.47 -9.85
N ARG A 133 -3.86 -24.31 -10.83
CA ARG A 133 -3.00 -23.91 -11.96
C ARG A 133 -3.73 -22.97 -12.92
N GLU A 134 -4.98 -23.26 -13.25
CA GLU A 134 -5.78 -22.39 -14.15
C GLU A 134 -6.02 -21.02 -13.49
N ARG A 135 -6.28 -20.99 -12.19
CA ARG A 135 -6.34 -19.71 -11.44
C ARG A 135 -5.02 -18.95 -11.47
N ALA A 136 -3.88 -19.64 -11.38
CA ALA A 136 -2.57 -18.99 -11.49
C ALA A 136 -2.36 -18.38 -12.88
N LEU A 137 -2.73 -19.10 -13.95
CA LEU A 137 -2.70 -18.57 -15.32
C LEU A 137 -3.62 -17.35 -15.48
N ALA A 138 -4.86 -17.42 -14.97
CA ALA A 138 -5.80 -16.30 -14.98
C ALA A 138 -5.25 -15.07 -14.23
N LEU A 139 -4.55 -15.28 -13.09
CA LEU A 139 -3.90 -14.20 -12.36
C LEU A 139 -2.75 -13.57 -13.16
N LEU A 140 -1.94 -14.36 -13.86
CA LEU A 140 -0.88 -13.84 -14.74
C LEU A 140 -1.47 -12.98 -15.86
N ARG A 141 -2.55 -13.42 -16.52
CA ARG A 141 -3.26 -12.61 -17.52
C ARG A 141 -3.82 -11.32 -16.89
N THR A 142 -4.41 -11.40 -15.70
CA THR A 142 -4.93 -10.23 -14.95
C THR A 142 -3.85 -9.17 -14.72
N VAL A 143 -2.63 -9.57 -14.43
CA VAL A 143 -1.52 -8.62 -14.21
C VAL A 143 -0.76 -8.28 -15.51
N GLY A 144 -1.24 -8.73 -16.67
CA GLY A 144 -0.65 -8.43 -17.99
C GLY A 144 0.70 -9.12 -18.20
N LEU A 145 0.83 -10.38 -17.74
CA LEU A 145 1.95 -11.27 -18.07
C LEU A 145 1.48 -12.33 -19.05
N GLU A 146 1.68 -12.05 -20.33
CA GLU A 146 1.24 -12.88 -21.45
C GLU A 146 2.42 -13.21 -22.39
N PRO A 147 2.47 -14.45 -22.93
CA PRO A 147 1.55 -15.56 -22.71
C PRO A 147 1.76 -16.18 -21.32
N ALA A 148 0.67 -16.36 -20.55
CA ALA A 148 0.72 -16.81 -19.16
C ALA A 148 1.37 -18.19 -18.99
N GLU A 149 1.20 -19.05 -19.98
CA GLU A 149 1.72 -20.42 -20.07
C GLU A 149 3.26 -20.47 -20.11
N GLU A 150 3.91 -19.41 -20.61
CA GLU A 150 5.36 -19.29 -20.57
C GLU A 150 5.84 -18.70 -19.24
N PHE A 151 5.14 -17.67 -18.74
CA PHE A 151 5.52 -17.00 -17.50
C PHE A 151 5.40 -17.89 -16.27
N ILE A 152 4.46 -18.83 -16.25
CA ILE A 152 4.17 -19.66 -15.09
C ILE A 152 5.36 -20.56 -14.69
N HIS A 153 6.20 -20.94 -15.66
CA HIS A 153 7.37 -21.81 -15.45
C HIS A 153 8.68 -21.03 -15.21
N ARG A 154 8.64 -19.69 -15.34
CA ARG A 154 9.84 -18.88 -15.12
C ARG A 154 10.18 -18.76 -13.64
N HIS A 155 11.45 -18.67 -13.36
CA HIS A 155 11.94 -18.32 -12.04
C HIS A 155 12.06 -16.78 -11.87
N PRO A 156 12.02 -16.26 -10.63
CA PRO A 156 12.13 -14.82 -10.39
C PRO A 156 13.36 -14.16 -11.03
N TYR A 157 14.51 -14.85 -11.12
CA TYR A 157 15.72 -14.30 -11.72
C TYR A 157 15.63 -14.13 -13.25
N GLU A 158 14.70 -14.81 -13.92
CA GLU A 158 14.45 -14.70 -15.37
C GLU A 158 13.48 -13.55 -15.72
N LEU A 159 12.93 -12.85 -14.69
CA LEU A 159 11.97 -11.79 -14.85
C LEU A 159 12.62 -10.42 -14.70
N SER A 160 12.16 -9.44 -15.48
CA SER A 160 12.49 -8.03 -15.25
C SER A 160 11.90 -7.53 -13.91
N GLY A 161 12.37 -6.38 -13.41
CA GLY A 161 11.84 -5.78 -12.18
C GLY A 161 10.32 -5.55 -12.21
N GLY A 162 9.81 -5.02 -13.34
CA GLY A 162 8.38 -4.81 -13.53
C GLY A 162 7.58 -6.11 -13.63
N GLN A 163 8.13 -7.16 -14.26
CA GLN A 163 7.50 -8.47 -14.32
C GLN A 163 7.47 -9.13 -12.93
N ARG A 164 8.55 -9.04 -12.14
CA ARG A 164 8.57 -9.52 -10.74
C ARG A 164 7.51 -8.80 -9.91
N GLN A 165 7.37 -7.49 -10.05
CA GLN A 165 6.35 -6.73 -9.33
C GLN A 165 4.94 -7.19 -9.71
N ARG A 166 4.67 -7.46 -10.99
CA ARG A 166 3.40 -8.02 -11.45
C ARG A 166 3.14 -9.41 -10.85
N VAL A 167 4.16 -10.28 -10.78
CA VAL A 167 4.04 -11.59 -10.09
C VAL A 167 3.79 -11.40 -8.59
N ALA A 168 4.44 -10.46 -7.92
CA ALA A 168 4.18 -10.17 -6.50
C ALA A 168 2.75 -9.67 -6.26
N ILE A 169 2.21 -8.84 -7.17
CA ILE A 169 0.80 -8.43 -7.14
C ILE A 169 -0.11 -9.65 -7.38
N ALA A 170 0.14 -10.47 -8.41
CA ALA A 170 -0.64 -11.67 -8.70
C ALA A 170 -0.67 -12.62 -7.50
N ARG A 171 0.47 -12.80 -6.81
CA ARG A 171 0.58 -13.61 -5.59
C ARG A 171 -0.33 -13.08 -4.47
N SER A 172 -0.38 -11.78 -4.29
CA SER A 172 -1.25 -11.15 -3.29
C SER A 172 -2.72 -11.34 -3.64
N LEU A 173 -3.07 -11.32 -4.93
CA LEU A 173 -4.43 -11.57 -5.42
C LEU A 173 -4.83 -13.05 -5.35
N ALA A 174 -3.89 -13.97 -5.23
CA ALA A 174 -4.17 -15.42 -5.18
C ALA A 174 -5.03 -15.82 -3.97
N ALA A 175 -5.01 -15.02 -2.91
CA ALA A 175 -5.87 -15.19 -1.73
C ALA A 175 -7.29 -14.63 -1.89
N ASP A 176 -7.57 -13.90 -2.99
CA ASP A 176 -8.81 -13.15 -3.23
C ASP A 176 -9.10 -12.16 -2.08
N PRO A 177 -8.24 -11.16 -1.87
CA PRO A 177 -8.31 -10.27 -0.73
C PRO A 177 -9.40 -9.19 -0.89
N ASP A 178 -9.93 -8.70 0.24
CA ASP A 178 -10.78 -7.51 0.31
C ASP A 178 -9.95 -6.22 0.32
N LEU A 179 -8.76 -6.26 0.96
CA LEU A 179 -7.84 -5.13 1.13
C LEU A 179 -6.42 -5.50 0.69
N LEU A 180 -5.84 -4.68 -0.16
CA LEU A 180 -4.44 -4.73 -0.55
C LEU A 180 -3.67 -3.57 0.08
N VAL A 181 -2.69 -3.87 0.92
CA VAL A 181 -1.72 -2.90 1.42
C VAL A 181 -0.53 -2.91 0.47
N ALA A 182 -0.28 -1.82 -0.25
CA ALA A 182 0.81 -1.67 -1.19
C ALA A 182 1.86 -0.70 -0.61
N ASP A 183 2.93 -1.26 -0.04
CA ASP A 183 4.01 -0.47 0.58
C ASP A 183 5.08 -0.17 -0.47
N GLU A 184 5.15 1.08 -0.91
CA GLU A 184 6.10 1.58 -1.91
C GLU A 184 6.18 0.68 -3.18
N PRO A 185 5.06 0.27 -3.80
CA PRO A 185 5.04 -0.80 -4.79
C PRO A 185 5.77 -0.45 -6.11
N THR A 186 6.24 0.78 -6.24
CA THR A 186 6.87 1.29 -7.47
C THR A 186 8.22 1.98 -7.23
N SER A 187 8.72 2.02 -5.99
CA SER A 187 9.92 2.81 -5.63
C SER A 187 11.21 2.32 -6.30
N MET A 188 11.29 1.02 -6.61
CA MET A 188 12.47 0.40 -7.24
C MET A 188 12.33 0.24 -8.77
N LEU A 189 11.34 0.91 -9.39
CA LEU A 189 11.03 0.75 -10.80
C LEU A 189 11.25 2.05 -11.58
N ASP A 190 11.65 1.91 -12.83
CA ASP A 190 11.76 3.02 -13.78
C ASP A 190 10.40 3.72 -13.97
N VAL A 191 10.43 5.01 -14.37
CA VAL A 191 9.24 5.85 -14.47
C VAL A 191 8.16 5.25 -15.37
N SER A 192 8.53 4.67 -16.51
CA SER A 192 7.60 4.05 -17.46
C SER A 192 6.92 2.79 -16.86
N ILE A 193 7.69 1.95 -16.18
CA ILE A 193 7.21 0.73 -15.53
C ILE A 193 6.32 1.08 -14.32
N ARG A 194 6.70 2.11 -13.55
CA ARG A 194 5.93 2.64 -12.42
C ARG A 194 4.50 2.96 -12.82
N MET A 195 4.32 3.72 -13.91
CA MET A 195 2.99 4.07 -14.41
C MET A 195 2.17 2.84 -14.81
N GLY A 196 2.81 1.82 -15.39
CA GLY A 196 2.17 0.54 -15.73
C GLY A 196 1.63 -0.21 -14.50
N ILE A 197 2.37 -0.20 -13.38
CA ILE A 197 1.94 -0.81 -12.12
C ILE A 197 0.79 0.00 -11.48
N LEU A 198 0.87 1.33 -11.48
CA LEU A 198 -0.23 2.16 -10.95
C LEU A 198 -1.53 1.96 -11.73
N LYS A 199 -1.46 1.93 -13.07
CA LYS A 199 -2.63 1.63 -13.92
C LYS A 199 -3.22 0.25 -13.63
N LEU A 200 -2.37 -0.76 -13.42
CA LEU A 200 -2.83 -2.10 -13.02
C LEU A 200 -3.59 -2.05 -11.69
N LEU A 201 -3.07 -1.34 -10.68
CA LEU A 201 -3.76 -1.21 -9.40
C LEU A 201 -5.10 -0.46 -9.53
N VAL A 202 -5.18 0.58 -10.38
CA VAL A 202 -6.45 1.28 -10.71
C VAL A 202 -7.45 0.31 -11.35
N GLN A 203 -6.99 -0.50 -12.30
CA GLN A 203 -7.83 -1.52 -12.94
C GLN A 203 -8.37 -2.53 -11.93
N LEU A 204 -7.51 -3.10 -11.08
CA LEU A 204 -7.89 -4.06 -10.04
C LEU A 204 -8.92 -3.47 -9.05
N LYS A 205 -8.73 -2.21 -8.64
CA LYS A 205 -9.69 -1.47 -7.82
C LYS A 205 -11.08 -1.45 -8.48
N ARG A 206 -11.15 -1.09 -9.75
CA ARG A 206 -12.41 -0.95 -10.48
C ARG A 206 -13.08 -2.28 -10.79
N GLU A 207 -12.33 -3.25 -11.29
CA GLU A 207 -12.89 -4.52 -11.77
C GLU A 207 -13.24 -5.49 -10.65
N ARG A 208 -12.45 -5.48 -9.57
CA ARG A 208 -12.62 -6.42 -8.44
C ARG A 208 -13.26 -5.80 -7.21
N GLY A 209 -13.53 -4.49 -7.19
CA GLY A 209 -13.97 -3.79 -5.99
C GLY A 209 -12.93 -3.83 -4.86
N LEU A 210 -11.65 -4.04 -5.21
CA LEU A 210 -10.55 -4.17 -4.28
C LEU A 210 -10.30 -2.86 -3.56
N ALA A 211 -10.29 -2.88 -2.22
CA ALA A 211 -9.82 -1.75 -1.43
C ALA A 211 -8.29 -1.71 -1.42
N ILE A 212 -7.68 -0.53 -1.53
CA ILE A 212 -6.24 -0.37 -1.58
C ILE A 212 -5.77 0.67 -0.56
N LEU A 213 -4.81 0.30 0.29
CA LEU A 213 -4.01 1.24 1.07
C LEU A 213 -2.64 1.36 0.39
N LEU A 214 -2.44 2.46 -0.33
CA LEU A 214 -1.14 2.79 -0.93
C LEU A 214 -0.28 3.52 0.08
N ILE A 215 0.89 3.00 0.37
CA ILE A 215 1.90 3.67 1.18
C ILE A 215 3.00 4.15 0.25
N THR A 216 3.26 5.44 0.25
CA THR A 216 4.28 6.04 -0.62
C THR A 216 4.78 7.38 -0.06
N HIS A 217 5.97 7.79 -0.50
CA HIS A 217 6.45 9.17 -0.34
C HIS A 217 6.18 10.01 -1.59
N ASP A 218 5.70 9.40 -2.68
CA ASP A 218 5.46 10.04 -3.97
C ASP A 218 3.98 10.45 -4.13
N LEU A 219 3.72 11.75 -3.98
CA LEU A 219 2.39 12.33 -4.15
C LEU A 219 1.87 12.22 -5.60
N ALA A 220 2.74 12.14 -6.60
CA ALA A 220 2.33 11.95 -7.99
C ALA A 220 1.72 10.54 -8.17
N SER A 221 2.34 9.50 -7.63
CA SER A 221 1.80 8.14 -7.59
C SER A 221 0.49 8.08 -6.80
N ALA A 222 0.43 8.77 -5.64
CA ALA A 222 -0.79 8.85 -4.84
C ALA A 222 -1.94 9.47 -5.64
N ARG A 223 -1.72 10.55 -6.36
CA ARG A 223 -2.72 11.22 -7.20
C ARG A 223 -3.27 10.34 -8.32
N VAL A 224 -2.45 9.47 -8.89
CA VAL A 224 -2.89 8.55 -9.98
C VAL A 224 -3.83 7.47 -9.49
N LEU A 225 -3.56 6.90 -8.29
CA LEU A 225 -4.29 5.72 -7.80
C LEU A 225 -5.36 6.06 -6.77
N ALA A 226 -5.07 6.99 -5.84
CA ALA A 226 -5.87 7.17 -4.65
C ALA A 226 -7.06 8.12 -4.84
N ASP A 227 -8.20 7.76 -4.27
CA ASP A 227 -9.37 8.62 -4.17
C ASP A 227 -9.18 9.67 -3.06
N ARG A 228 -8.52 9.28 -1.96
CA ARG A 228 -8.17 10.15 -0.82
C ARG A 228 -6.71 9.98 -0.43
N ILE A 229 -6.15 11.05 0.12
CA ILE A 229 -4.79 11.09 0.66
C ILE A 229 -4.86 11.40 2.15
N LEU A 230 -4.04 10.66 2.92
CA LEU A 230 -3.73 10.89 4.32
C LEU A 230 -2.26 11.30 4.39
N VAL A 231 -1.98 12.47 4.93
CA VAL A 231 -0.59 12.95 5.09
C VAL A 231 -0.13 12.64 6.51
N LEU A 232 0.88 11.79 6.62
CA LEU A 232 1.45 11.36 7.89
C LEU A 232 2.75 12.13 8.18
N HIS A 233 2.79 12.83 9.30
CA HIS A 233 3.96 13.52 9.81
C HIS A 233 4.22 13.14 11.26
N ARG A 234 5.42 12.64 11.58
CA ARG A 234 5.84 12.26 12.95
C ARG A 234 4.83 11.37 13.67
N GLY A 235 4.29 10.38 12.96
CA GLY A 235 3.33 9.42 13.50
C GLY A 235 1.88 9.90 13.60
N ARG A 236 1.55 11.12 13.17
CA ARG A 236 0.19 11.68 13.20
C ARG A 236 -0.31 11.98 11.79
N ILE A 237 -1.60 11.78 11.54
CA ILE A 237 -2.25 12.29 10.32
C ILE A 237 -2.48 13.79 10.53
N VAL A 238 -1.82 14.59 9.69
CA VAL A 238 -1.87 16.07 9.78
C VAL A 238 -2.82 16.67 8.75
N GLU A 239 -3.10 15.95 7.67
CA GLU A 239 -4.08 16.35 6.66
C GLU A 239 -4.72 15.11 6.03
N GLU A 240 -6.02 15.21 5.72
CA GLU A 240 -6.81 14.20 5.05
C GLU A 240 -7.80 14.86 4.10
N GLY A 241 -7.95 14.32 2.90
CA GLY A 241 -8.92 14.84 1.94
C GLY A 241 -8.92 14.09 0.61
N PRO A 242 -9.83 14.48 -0.32
CA PRO A 242 -9.78 14.03 -1.69
C PRO A 242 -8.41 14.27 -2.30
N SER A 243 -7.92 13.31 -3.07
CA SER A 243 -6.56 13.32 -3.63
C SER A 243 -6.25 14.62 -4.38
N GLU A 244 -7.19 15.08 -5.22
CA GLU A 244 -7.04 16.30 -5.99
C GLU A 244 -6.96 17.56 -5.10
N THR A 245 -7.75 17.60 -4.01
CA THR A 245 -7.77 18.73 -3.08
C THR A 245 -6.46 18.84 -2.31
N VAL A 246 -5.98 17.72 -1.75
CA VAL A 246 -4.72 17.70 -0.98
C VAL A 246 -3.52 18.09 -1.84
N VAL A 247 -3.52 17.70 -3.13
CA VAL A 247 -2.43 18.04 -4.05
C VAL A 247 -2.49 19.48 -4.56
N ARG A 248 -3.69 20.00 -4.91
CA ARG A 248 -3.83 21.35 -5.49
C ARG A 248 -3.95 22.48 -4.47
N SER A 249 -4.57 22.19 -3.33
CA SER A 249 -4.88 23.19 -2.31
C SER A 249 -4.59 22.65 -0.91
N PRO A 250 -3.32 22.30 -0.61
CA PRO A 250 -2.93 21.73 0.68
C PRO A 250 -3.20 22.73 1.83
N ALA A 251 -3.90 22.27 2.84
CA ALA A 251 -4.26 23.07 4.01
C ALA A 251 -3.13 23.13 5.04
N HIS A 252 -2.42 22.01 5.26
CA HIS A 252 -1.38 21.93 6.27
C HIS A 252 -0.01 22.39 5.72
N GLU A 253 0.78 23.10 6.54
CA GLU A 253 2.10 23.63 6.14
C GLU A 253 3.08 22.52 5.72
N TYR A 254 3.06 21.38 6.44
CA TYR A 254 3.89 20.23 6.10
C TYR A 254 3.56 19.65 4.72
N THR A 255 2.27 19.59 4.36
CA THR A 255 1.85 19.15 3.02
C THR A 255 2.35 20.08 1.94
N ARG A 256 2.29 21.40 2.18
CA ARG A 256 2.86 22.41 1.25
C ARG A 256 4.36 22.23 1.08
N ALA A 257 5.09 22.01 2.19
CA ALA A 257 6.52 21.78 2.15
C ALA A 257 6.88 20.48 1.39
N LEU A 258 6.11 19.40 1.62
CA LEU A 258 6.29 18.11 0.94
C LEU A 258 6.07 18.24 -0.58
N LEU A 259 5.03 18.96 -1.01
CA LEU A 259 4.78 19.24 -2.42
C LEU A 259 5.85 20.11 -3.06
N ALA A 260 6.32 21.16 -2.37
CA ALA A 260 7.38 22.04 -2.84
C ALA A 260 8.71 21.29 -3.04
N ALA A 261 9.03 20.32 -2.15
CA ALA A 261 10.22 19.49 -2.28
C ALA A 261 10.19 18.58 -3.52
N ILE A 262 9.01 18.15 -3.97
CA ILE A 262 8.82 17.34 -5.17
C ILE A 262 8.86 18.18 -6.45
N ALA A 263 8.32 19.41 -6.42
CA ALA A 263 8.28 20.29 -7.60
C ALA A 263 9.68 20.78 -8.03
N GLY A 264 10.67 20.72 -7.14
CA GLY A 264 12.05 21.16 -7.42
C GLY A 264 12.16 22.69 -7.68
N PRO A 265 13.37 23.26 -7.76
CA PRO A 265 13.56 24.70 -7.93
C PRO A 265 13.25 25.24 -9.34
N ARG A 266 12.53 24.54 -10.20
CA ARG A 266 12.33 24.90 -11.61
C ARG A 266 11.14 25.81 -11.91
N ASP A 267 10.17 26.00 -11.01
CA ASP A 267 8.96 26.79 -11.30
C ASP A 267 8.88 28.16 -10.60
N ALA A 268 9.91 28.57 -9.88
CA ALA A 268 9.93 29.90 -9.24
C ALA A 268 10.33 31.07 -10.18
N GLY A 269 10.57 30.81 -11.48
CA GLY A 269 11.13 31.78 -12.43
C GLY A 269 10.20 32.35 -13.50
N ALA A 270 8.93 31.90 -13.57
CA ALA A 270 8.06 32.23 -14.71
C ALA A 270 7.02 33.35 -14.47
N THR A 271 7.21 34.19 -13.47
CA THR A 271 6.28 35.33 -13.26
C THR A 271 7.05 36.63 -12.96
N ARG A 272 7.88 37.09 -13.91
CA ARG A 272 8.32 38.51 -13.99
C ARG A 272 9.01 38.75 -15.31
N ALA A 273 8.29 39.16 -16.34
CA ALA A 273 8.70 40.09 -17.38
C ALA A 273 7.56 40.35 -18.36
N ASP A 274 6.64 41.20 -18.00
CA ASP A 274 5.94 42.03 -18.99
C ASP A 274 5.56 43.33 -18.29
N GLY A 275 6.20 44.39 -18.76
CA GLY A 275 5.78 45.75 -18.40
C GLY A 275 6.91 46.72 -18.16
N ALA A 276 7.61 47.14 -19.21
CA ALA A 276 8.00 48.56 -19.42
C ALA A 276 8.77 48.72 -20.71
N THR A 277 8.12 49.27 -21.70
CA THR A 277 8.76 50.07 -22.76
C THR A 277 8.51 51.51 -22.47
N PRO A 278 9.41 52.42 -22.80
CA PRO A 278 9.00 53.52 -23.65
C PRO A 278 9.51 53.41 -25.07
#